data_3f25dba7401f1e8be3a6c553e4907305
#
_entry.id   3f25dba7401f1e8be3a6c553e4907305
#
_cell.length_a   1.000
_cell.length_b   1.000
_cell.length_c   1.000
_cell.angle_alpha   90.00
_cell.angle_beta   90.00
_cell.angle_gamma   90.00
#
_symmetry.space_group_name_H-M   'P 1'
#
loop_
_entity.id
_entity.type
_entity.pdbx_description
1 polymer ?
#
loop_
_entity_poly.entity_id
_entity_poly.type
_entity_poly.pdbx_seq_one_letter_code
_entity_poly.pdbx_strand_id
1 'polypeptide(L)'
;VVMWLIGGILIFLAIKKDMEPSLLLPMGFGAILVNLPLSGAITQVLSNGEEQEGILNVLFDAGIANELFPLVLFIGIGAMIDFGPLLSNPKLMLFGAAAQFGIFFTLGMASLLGFPLKDAASISIIGAADGPTSIFVANMLKSDYFSAIMVAAYSYMALVPIIQPPVIKLITTKKERMIRMPYEQKDVSKLTRIMFPIVITIITGIFAPTSVVLIGFLMFGNLIRECGVLDSLSETAQKVLANLITIFLGITVASQMTADKF
;
A
#
# COMPACT_ATOMS: atom_id res chain seq x y z
N VAL A 1 -0.30 -11.35 25.57
CA VAL A 1 0.16 -12.67 25.10
C VAL A 1 -0.39 -12.96 23.69
N VAL A 2 -1.68 -12.78 23.42
CA VAL A 2 -2.28 -13.05 22.09
C VAL A 2 -1.56 -12.25 21.00
N MET A 3 -1.33 -10.96 21.22
CA MET A 3 -0.64 -10.09 20.24
C MET A 3 0.83 -10.49 20.01
N TRP A 4 1.49 -11.10 20.98
CA TRP A 4 2.84 -11.66 20.78
C TRP A 4 2.82 -12.89 19.88
N LEU A 5 1.78 -13.72 20.00
CA LEU A 5 1.58 -14.84 19.08
C LEU A 5 1.29 -14.35 17.65
N ILE A 6 0.42 -13.36 17.53
CA ILE A 6 0.12 -12.73 16.22
C ILE A 6 1.40 -12.14 15.61
N GLY A 7 2.15 -11.33 16.37
CA GLY A 7 3.43 -10.79 15.92
C GLY A 7 4.44 -11.88 15.53
N GLY A 8 4.53 -12.96 16.32
CA GLY A 8 5.36 -14.11 15.99
C GLY A 8 4.94 -14.84 14.72
N ILE A 9 3.63 -14.96 14.47
CA ILE A 9 3.09 -15.53 13.21
C ILE A 9 3.46 -14.66 12.03
N LEU A 10 3.30 -13.32 12.13
CA LEU A 10 3.67 -12.40 11.06
C LEU A 10 5.16 -12.50 10.72
N ILE A 11 6.03 -12.54 11.73
CA ILE A 11 7.48 -12.74 11.55
C ILE A 11 7.78 -14.10 10.90
N PHE A 12 7.10 -15.16 11.35
CA PHE A 12 7.25 -16.49 10.76
C PHE A 12 6.84 -16.52 9.29
N LEU A 13 5.72 -15.89 8.94
CA LEU A 13 5.25 -15.78 7.57
C LEU A 13 6.24 -14.99 6.70
N ALA A 14 6.77 -13.89 7.21
CA ALA A 14 7.80 -13.09 6.54
C ALA A 14 9.06 -13.92 6.24
N ILE A 15 9.59 -14.63 7.24
CA ILE A 15 10.88 -15.31 7.14
C ILE A 15 10.78 -16.67 6.42
N LYS A 16 9.75 -17.47 6.75
CA LYS A 16 9.63 -18.86 6.25
C LYS A 16 8.83 -18.99 4.98
N LYS A 17 7.91 -18.06 4.72
CA LYS A 17 7.02 -18.10 3.56
C LYS A 17 7.33 -17.02 2.53
N ASP A 18 8.31 -16.15 2.83
CA ASP A 18 8.72 -15.04 1.96
C ASP A 18 7.54 -14.12 1.56
N MET A 19 6.61 -13.92 2.53
CA MET A 19 5.39 -13.15 2.35
C MET A 19 5.64 -11.71 2.75
N GLU A 20 5.80 -10.82 1.76
CA GLU A 20 6.03 -9.39 1.98
C GLU A 20 6.96 -9.10 3.19
N PRO A 21 8.19 -9.67 3.21
CA PRO A 21 9.04 -9.62 4.39
C PRO A 21 9.39 -8.20 4.81
N SER A 22 9.47 -7.28 3.86
CA SER A 22 9.75 -5.86 4.10
C SER A 22 8.67 -5.14 4.93
N LEU A 23 7.45 -5.65 4.94
CA LEU A 23 6.32 -5.10 5.71
C LEU A 23 5.96 -5.96 6.92
N LEU A 24 5.78 -7.27 6.72
CA LEU A 24 5.33 -8.16 7.77
C LEU A 24 6.33 -8.28 8.92
N LEU A 25 7.62 -8.24 8.65
CA LEU A 25 8.65 -8.36 9.68
C LEU A 25 8.67 -7.14 10.61
N PRO A 26 8.75 -5.88 10.11
CA PRO A 26 8.64 -4.69 10.97
C PRO A 26 7.30 -4.61 11.71
N MET A 27 6.19 -4.96 11.05
CA MET A 27 4.86 -4.98 11.65
C MET A 27 4.76 -6.01 12.77
N GLY A 28 5.22 -7.24 12.53
CA GLY A 28 5.20 -8.30 13.54
C GLY A 28 6.09 -7.99 14.74
N PHE A 29 7.28 -7.43 14.50
CA PHE A 29 8.18 -6.98 15.57
C PHE A 29 7.56 -5.81 16.35
N GLY A 30 7.01 -4.84 15.66
CA GLY A 30 6.30 -3.72 16.26
C GLY A 30 5.11 -4.16 17.10
N ALA A 31 4.30 -5.13 16.62
CA ALA A 31 3.18 -5.69 17.36
C ALA A 31 3.62 -6.35 18.69
N ILE A 32 4.78 -6.99 18.73
CA ILE A 32 5.36 -7.48 19.98
C ILE A 32 5.75 -6.30 20.87
N LEU A 33 6.47 -5.32 20.30
CA LEU A 33 7.02 -4.18 21.04
C LEU A 33 5.93 -3.33 21.72
N VAL A 34 4.83 -3.02 21.02
CA VAL A 34 3.75 -2.17 21.56
C VAL A 34 2.92 -2.88 22.63
N ASN A 35 2.93 -4.21 22.66
CA ASN A 35 2.22 -5.00 23.66
C ASN A 35 3.12 -5.47 24.82
N LEU A 36 4.36 -4.97 24.90
CA LEU A 36 5.21 -5.13 26.07
C LEU A 36 4.84 -4.07 27.13
N PRO A 37 4.67 -4.47 28.39
CA PRO A 37 4.40 -3.52 29.48
C PRO A 37 5.54 -2.53 29.62
N LEU A 38 5.22 -1.25 29.82
CA LEU A 38 6.17 -0.16 30.05
C LEU A 38 7.27 -0.04 28.98
N SER A 39 6.95 -0.40 27.72
CA SER A 39 7.92 -0.36 26.62
C SER A 39 8.30 1.05 26.16
N GLY A 40 7.48 2.05 26.48
CA GLY A 40 7.63 3.42 25.94
C GLY A 40 7.40 3.51 24.42
N ALA A 41 6.99 2.41 23.78
CA ALA A 41 6.73 2.38 22.35
C ALA A 41 5.44 3.12 21.96
N ILE A 42 4.42 3.00 22.79
CA ILE A 42 3.15 3.73 22.68
C ILE A 42 2.96 4.64 23.89
N THR A 43 2.08 5.62 23.74
CA THR A 43 1.71 6.55 24.81
C THR A 43 1.15 5.78 26.00
N GLN A 44 1.66 6.04 27.19
CA GLN A 44 1.27 5.39 28.43
C GLN A 44 1.30 6.37 29.60
N VAL A 45 0.47 6.11 30.61
CA VAL A 45 0.44 6.87 31.84
C VAL A 45 1.39 6.22 32.83
N LEU A 46 2.39 6.99 33.28
CA LEU A 46 3.35 6.55 34.30
C LEU A 46 2.71 6.49 35.69
N SER A 47 3.37 5.81 36.62
CA SER A 47 2.90 5.68 38.01
C SER A 47 2.76 7.00 38.78
N ASN A 48 3.42 8.07 38.30
CA ASN A 48 3.30 9.44 38.82
C ASN A 48 2.11 10.22 38.23
N GLY A 49 1.35 9.64 37.31
CA GLY A 49 0.22 10.29 36.62
C GLY A 49 0.61 11.13 35.41
N GLU A 50 1.88 11.18 35.04
CA GLU A 50 2.33 11.85 33.82
C GLU A 50 2.11 10.99 32.61
N GLU A 51 1.67 11.60 31.52
CA GLU A 51 1.55 10.98 30.20
C GLU A 51 2.91 11.02 29.50
N GLN A 52 3.47 9.85 29.19
CA GLN A 52 4.66 9.71 28.36
C GLN A 52 4.25 9.36 26.95
N GLU A 53 4.49 10.24 26.01
CA GLU A 53 4.23 10.01 24.62
C GLU A 53 5.14 8.92 24.04
N GLY A 54 4.55 7.92 23.39
CA GLY A 54 5.29 6.83 22.78
C GLY A 54 5.85 7.18 21.42
N ILE A 55 7.09 6.73 21.13
CA ILE A 55 7.78 7.07 19.88
C ILE A 55 7.01 6.60 18.62
N LEU A 56 6.29 5.49 18.70
CA LEU A 56 5.50 5.01 17.57
C LEU A 56 4.22 5.82 17.37
N ASN A 57 3.68 6.48 18.41
CA ASN A 57 2.59 7.43 18.26
C ASN A 57 3.10 8.71 17.56
N VAL A 58 4.26 9.21 17.95
CA VAL A 58 4.91 10.36 17.27
C VAL A 58 5.13 10.05 15.79
N LEU A 59 5.65 8.85 15.45
CA LEU A 59 5.83 8.43 14.06
C LEU A 59 4.50 8.27 13.33
N PHE A 60 3.45 7.79 14.01
CA PHE A 60 2.12 7.66 13.45
C PHE A 60 1.55 9.03 13.06
N ASP A 61 1.60 9.98 13.97
CA ASP A 61 1.06 11.33 13.76
C ASP A 61 1.88 12.10 12.70
N ALA A 62 3.20 11.98 12.74
CA ALA A 62 4.09 12.65 11.79
C ALA A 62 4.09 12.01 10.40
N GLY A 63 3.76 10.73 10.27
CA GLY A 63 3.95 10.00 9.02
C GLY A 63 2.69 9.40 8.40
N ILE A 64 1.79 8.86 9.22
CA ILE A 64 0.58 8.19 8.72
C ILE A 64 -0.63 9.13 8.81
N ALA A 65 -0.86 9.74 9.96
CA ALA A 65 -2.03 10.58 10.18
C ALA A 65 -2.05 11.81 9.26
N ASN A 66 -0.89 12.35 8.92
CA ASN A 66 -0.74 13.44 7.93
C ASN A 66 -0.44 12.95 6.49
N GLU A 67 -0.54 11.64 6.24
CA GLU A 67 -0.38 11.00 4.91
C GLU A 67 1.04 11.09 4.31
N LEU A 68 2.03 11.60 5.04
CA LEU A 68 3.38 11.82 4.52
C LEU A 68 4.04 10.53 4.03
N PHE A 69 4.03 9.45 4.84
CA PHE A 69 4.70 8.20 4.47
C PHE A 69 4.07 7.54 3.25
N PRO A 70 2.72 7.38 3.15
CA PRO A 70 2.09 6.88 1.94
C PRO A 70 2.48 7.69 0.70
N LEU A 71 2.38 9.01 0.76
CA LEU A 71 2.68 9.87 -0.39
C LEU A 71 4.15 9.78 -0.82
N VAL A 72 5.10 9.82 0.11
CA VAL A 72 6.53 9.71 -0.22
C VAL A 72 6.86 8.33 -0.78
N LEU A 73 6.21 7.26 -0.29
CA LEU A 73 6.38 5.92 -0.85
C LEU A 73 5.98 5.86 -2.32
N PHE A 74 4.93 6.59 -2.73
CA PHE A 74 4.49 6.64 -4.12
C PHE A 74 5.53 7.21 -5.07
N ILE A 75 6.46 8.06 -4.62
CA ILE A 75 7.62 8.48 -5.44
C ILE A 75 8.49 7.26 -5.77
N GLY A 76 8.81 6.45 -4.77
CA GLY A 76 9.58 5.22 -4.96
C GLY A 76 8.88 4.23 -5.90
N ILE A 77 7.60 3.98 -5.66
CA ILE A 77 6.77 3.10 -6.50
C ILE A 77 6.72 3.63 -7.94
N GLY A 78 6.47 4.92 -8.13
CA GLY A 78 6.44 5.54 -9.46
C GLY A 78 7.76 5.38 -10.23
N ALA A 79 8.89 5.50 -9.53
CA ALA A 79 10.20 5.26 -10.10
C ALA A 79 10.46 3.80 -10.46
N MET A 80 9.78 2.83 -9.81
CA MET A 80 9.86 1.41 -10.15
C MET A 80 9.01 1.04 -11.37
N ILE A 81 7.87 1.72 -11.59
CA ILE A 81 6.90 1.35 -12.63
C ILE A 81 7.42 1.72 -14.02
N ASP A 82 7.41 0.74 -14.93
CA ASP A 82 7.59 0.95 -16.36
C ASP A 82 6.23 1.01 -17.07
N PHE A 83 5.84 2.21 -17.47
CA PHE A 83 4.62 2.42 -18.26
C PHE A 83 4.78 2.17 -19.77
N GLY A 84 5.99 1.82 -20.23
CA GLY A 84 6.27 1.51 -21.65
C GLY A 84 5.30 0.49 -22.26
N PRO A 85 5.05 -0.66 -21.60
CA PRO A 85 4.08 -1.65 -22.09
C PRO A 85 2.66 -1.09 -22.24
N LEU A 86 2.21 -0.27 -21.28
CA LEU A 86 0.90 0.37 -21.32
C LEU A 86 0.80 1.39 -22.46
N LEU A 87 1.83 2.19 -22.67
CA LEU A 87 1.90 3.19 -23.72
C LEU A 87 1.97 2.54 -25.11
N SER A 88 2.64 1.39 -25.24
CA SER A 88 2.72 0.62 -26.48
C SER A 88 1.42 -0.11 -26.81
N ASN A 89 0.65 -0.52 -25.81
CA ASN A 89 -0.62 -1.22 -25.97
C ASN A 89 -1.68 -0.70 -24.99
N PRO A 90 -2.41 0.39 -25.36
CA PRO A 90 -3.43 0.98 -24.48
C PRO A 90 -4.57 0.04 -24.06
N LYS A 91 -4.77 -1.09 -24.77
CA LYS A 91 -5.77 -2.09 -24.38
C LYS A 91 -5.50 -2.70 -23.00
N LEU A 92 -4.25 -2.65 -22.52
CA LEU A 92 -3.89 -3.09 -21.18
C LEU A 92 -4.60 -2.29 -20.07
N MET A 93 -5.09 -1.08 -20.37
CA MET A 93 -5.91 -0.29 -19.43
C MET A 93 -7.21 -1.02 -19.03
N LEU A 94 -7.70 -1.93 -19.88
CA LEU A 94 -8.90 -2.73 -19.56
C LEU A 94 -8.68 -3.64 -18.34
N PHE A 95 -7.45 -4.09 -18.08
CA PHE A 95 -7.15 -4.85 -16.87
C PHE A 95 -7.30 -4.00 -15.59
N GLY A 96 -6.91 -2.72 -15.66
CA GLY A 96 -7.17 -1.78 -14.59
C GLY A 96 -8.67 -1.59 -14.32
N ALA A 97 -9.47 -1.43 -15.39
CA ALA A 97 -10.92 -1.35 -15.26
C ALA A 97 -11.52 -2.64 -14.67
N ALA A 98 -11.02 -3.81 -15.07
CA ALA A 98 -11.46 -5.10 -14.50
C ALA A 98 -11.12 -5.21 -13.00
N ALA A 99 -9.98 -4.70 -12.56
CA ALA A 99 -9.59 -4.69 -11.15
C ALA A 99 -10.55 -3.85 -10.28
N GLN A 100 -11.14 -2.78 -10.83
CA GLN A 100 -12.13 -1.96 -10.11
C GLN A 100 -13.41 -2.74 -9.77
N PHE A 101 -13.74 -3.79 -10.50
CA PHE A 101 -14.91 -4.62 -10.20
C PHE A 101 -14.86 -5.16 -8.77
N GLY A 102 -13.72 -5.66 -8.30
CA GLY A 102 -13.56 -6.16 -6.95
C GLY A 102 -13.82 -5.09 -5.88
N ILE A 103 -13.33 -3.88 -6.10
CA ILE A 103 -13.54 -2.74 -5.20
C ILE A 103 -15.02 -2.39 -5.10
N PHE A 104 -15.70 -2.20 -6.23
CA PHE A 104 -17.12 -1.86 -6.25
C PHE A 104 -18.01 -2.98 -5.73
N PHE A 105 -17.66 -4.24 -6.02
CA PHE A 105 -18.36 -5.39 -5.45
C PHE A 105 -18.27 -5.41 -3.93
N THR A 106 -17.06 -5.20 -3.38
CA THR A 106 -16.85 -5.15 -1.93
C THR A 106 -17.57 -3.96 -1.30
N LEU A 107 -17.59 -2.79 -1.96
CA LEU A 107 -18.38 -1.63 -1.53
C LEU A 107 -19.86 -1.97 -1.39
N GLY A 108 -20.42 -2.61 -2.42
CA GLY A 108 -21.82 -3.05 -2.39
C GLY A 108 -22.10 -4.06 -1.28
N MET A 109 -21.23 -5.06 -1.10
CA MET A 109 -21.37 -6.06 -0.05
C MET A 109 -21.25 -5.47 1.35
N ALA A 110 -20.27 -4.59 1.60
CA ALA A 110 -20.10 -3.92 2.88
C ALA A 110 -21.32 -3.04 3.20
N SER A 111 -21.84 -2.31 2.21
CA SER A 111 -23.06 -1.52 2.37
C SER A 111 -24.29 -2.38 2.69
N LEU A 112 -24.44 -3.56 2.06
CA LEU A 112 -25.50 -4.52 2.36
C LEU A 112 -25.38 -5.12 3.77
N LEU A 113 -24.16 -5.24 4.30
CA LEU A 113 -23.91 -5.67 5.68
C LEU A 113 -24.19 -4.57 6.71
N GLY A 114 -24.58 -3.37 6.28
CA GLY A 114 -24.98 -2.26 7.14
C GLY A 114 -23.83 -1.32 7.55
N PHE A 115 -22.66 -1.42 6.95
CA PHE A 115 -21.59 -0.45 7.19
C PHE A 115 -21.97 0.93 6.62
N PRO A 116 -21.69 2.03 7.35
CA PRO A 116 -21.78 3.39 6.80
C PRO A 116 -20.98 3.53 5.51
N LEU A 117 -21.43 4.36 4.58
CA LEU A 117 -20.80 4.47 3.26
C LEU A 117 -19.32 4.83 3.32
N LYS A 118 -18.91 5.68 4.27
CA LYS A 118 -17.51 6.05 4.51
C LYS A 118 -16.64 4.83 4.86
N ASP A 119 -17.17 3.94 5.71
CA ASP A 119 -16.48 2.74 6.16
C ASP A 119 -16.52 1.65 5.08
N ALA A 120 -17.65 1.47 4.42
CA ALA A 120 -17.78 0.56 3.28
C ALA A 120 -16.81 0.92 2.15
N ALA A 121 -16.66 2.21 1.83
CA ALA A 121 -15.68 2.70 0.84
C ALA A 121 -14.24 2.44 1.29
N SER A 122 -13.93 2.72 2.55
CA SER A 122 -12.60 2.47 3.11
C SER A 122 -12.24 0.98 3.17
N ILE A 123 -13.20 0.11 3.48
CA ILE A 123 -13.03 -1.35 3.44
C ILE A 123 -12.83 -1.82 1.99
N SER A 124 -13.59 -1.29 1.06
CA SER A 124 -13.55 -1.73 -0.34
C SER A 124 -12.20 -1.49 -1.01
N ILE A 125 -11.52 -0.41 -0.64
CA ILE A 125 -10.23 -0.05 -1.25
C ILE A 125 -9.11 -1.05 -0.92
N ILE A 126 -9.26 -1.89 0.11
CA ILE A 126 -8.35 -3.01 0.39
C ILE A 126 -8.24 -3.92 -0.83
N GLY A 127 -9.31 -4.07 -1.60
CA GLY A 127 -9.33 -4.84 -2.85
C GLY A 127 -8.40 -4.34 -3.95
N ALA A 128 -7.90 -3.11 -3.85
CA ALA A 128 -6.85 -2.61 -4.74
C ALA A 128 -5.50 -3.30 -4.52
N ALA A 129 -5.34 -4.04 -3.42
CA ALA A 129 -4.09 -4.68 -2.97
C ALA A 129 -2.91 -3.68 -2.86
N ASP A 130 -3.21 -2.48 -2.38
CA ASP A 130 -2.27 -1.39 -2.17
C ASP A 130 -2.48 -0.80 -0.77
N GLY A 131 -1.59 -1.15 0.16
CA GLY A 131 -1.65 -0.71 1.55
C GLY A 131 -1.60 0.81 1.71
N PRO A 132 -0.65 1.51 1.09
CA PRO A 132 -0.57 2.97 1.15
C PRO A 132 -1.85 3.68 0.69
N THR A 133 -2.45 3.25 -0.42
CA THR A 133 -3.73 3.80 -0.89
C THR A 133 -4.86 3.52 0.10
N SER A 134 -4.88 2.34 0.72
CA SER A 134 -5.89 2.00 1.73
C SER A 134 -5.80 2.91 2.95
N ILE A 135 -4.60 3.22 3.43
CA ILE A 135 -4.37 4.17 4.52
C ILE A 135 -4.84 5.57 4.10
N PHE A 136 -4.40 6.04 2.94
CA PHE A 136 -4.76 7.36 2.42
C PHE A 136 -6.29 7.55 2.36
N VAL A 137 -6.99 6.62 1.74
CA VAL A 137 -8.47 6.70 1.58
C VAL A 137 -9.18 6.59 2.93
N ALA A 138 -8.78 5.64 3.79
CA ALA A 138 -9.42 5.46 5.10
C ALA A 138 -9.21 6.67 6.02
N ASN A 139 -8.05 7.33 5.95
CA ASN A 139 -7.77 8.55 6.68
C ASN A 139 -8.59 9.74 6.13
N MET A 140 -8.61 9.92 4.81
CA MET A 140 -9.36 10.98 4.14
C MET A 140 -10.87 10.89 4.42
N LEU A 141 -11.42 9.67 4.44
CA LEU A 141 -12.84 9.41 4.74
C LEU A 141 -13.14 9.41 6.25
N LYS A 142 -12.12 9.51 7.10
CA LYS A 142 -12.25 9.42 8.56
C LYS A 142 -13.02 8.18 8.99
N SER A 143 -12.61 7.02 8.49
CA SER A 143 -13.24 5.73 8.80
C SER A 143 -13.11 5.41 10.29
N ASP A 144 -14.20 4.93 10.88
CA ASP A 144 -14.21 4.47 12.27
C ASP A 144 -13.39 3.18 12.44
N TYR A 145 -13.15 2.45 11.35
CA TYR A 145 -12.36 1.21 11.30
C TYR A 145 -10.93 1.43 10.78
N PHE A 146 -10.42 2.66 10.84
CA PHE A 146 -9.11 3.03 10.28
C PHE A 146 -7.99 2.05 10.68
N SER A 147 -7.85 1.75 11.97
CA SER A 147 -6.81 0.86 12.48
C SER A 147 -6.94 -0.58 11.94
N ALA A 148 -8.16 -1.11 11.92
CA ALA A 148 -8.44 -2.44 11.40
C ALA A 148 -8.19 -2.53 9.88
N ILE A 149 -8.63 -1.51 9.13
CA ILE A 149 -8.42 -1.43 7.67
C ILE A 149 -6.94 -1.40 7.35
N MET A 150 -6.15 -0.61 8.08
CA MET A 150 -4.72 -0.49 7.89
C MET A 150 -4.00 -1.83 8.05
N VAL A 151 -4.29 -2.56 9.14
CA VAL A 151 -3.70 -3.88 9.39
C VAL A 151 -4.20 -4.91 8.36
N ALA A 152 -5.51 -4.88 8.04
CA ALA A 152 -6.09 -5.79 7.05
C ALA A 152 -5.50 -5.56 5.66
N ALA A 153 -5.29 -4.32 5.23
CA ALA A 153 -4.73 -3.99 3.91
C ALA A 153 -3.33 -4.57 3.73
N TYR A 154 -2.44 -4.39 4.71
CA TYR A 154 -1.10 -4.95 4.64
C TYR A 154 -1.07 -6.48 4.76
N SER A 155 -1.91 -7.04 5.64
CA SER A 155 -2.04 -8.51 5.75
C SER A 155 -2.58 -9.11 4.46
N TYR A 156 -3.54 -8.44 3.80
CA TYR A 156 -4.10 -8.86 2.52
C TYR A 156 -3.04 -8.84 1.40
N MET A 157 -2.24 -7.78 1.30
CA MET A 157 -1.13 -7.71 0.33
C MET A 157 -0.20 -8.91 0.45
N ALA A 158 0.15 -9.29 1.67
CA ALA A 158 0.98 -10.45 1.94
C ALA A 158 0.33 -11.79 1.53
N LEU A 159 -0.99 -11.88 1.54
CA LEU A 159 -1.73 -13.09 1.14
C LEU A 159 -1.95 -13.20 -0.37
N VAL A 160 -1.86 -12.10 -1.14
CA VAL A 160 -2.09 -12.09 -2.58
C VAL A 160 -1.26 -13.13 -3.34
N PRO A 161 0.07 -13.27 -3.12
CA PRO A 161 0.88 -14.29 -3.80
C PRO A 161 0.43 -15.72 -3.53
N ILE A 162 -0.26 -15.98 -2.42
CA ILE A 162 -0.77 -17.31 -2.04
C ILE A 162 -2.14 -17.56 -2.67
N ILE A 163 -3.01 -16.56 -2.65
CA ILE A 163 -4.41 -16.68 -3.11
C ILE A 163 -4.47 -16.67 -4.65
N GLN A 164 -3.68 -15.84 -5.30
CA GLN A 164 -3.72 -15.65 -6.74
C GLN A 164 -3.48 -16.95 -7.56
N PRO A 165 -2.45 -17.78 -7.30
CA PRO A 165 -2.19 -18.98 -8.09
C PRO A 165 -3.33 -20.02 -8.03
N PRO A 166 -3.93 -20.35 -6.87
CA PRO A 166 -5.09 -21.23 -6.81
C PRO A 166 -6.29 -20.69 -7.59
N VAL A 167 -6.60 -19.40 -7.47
CA VAL A 167 -7.71 -18.77 -8.20
C VAL A 167 -7.49 -18.83 -9.70
N ILE A 168 -6.29 -18.51 -10.18
CA ILE A 168 -5.94 -18.63 -11.60
C ILE A 168 -6.12 -20.08 -12.08
N LYS A 169 -5.69 -21.08 -11.29
CA LYS A 169 -5.86 -22.49 -11.63
C LYS A 169 -7.32 -22.91 -11.67
N LEU A 170 -8.17 -22.34 -10.85
CA LEU A 170 -9.60 -22.63 -10.79
C LEU A 170 -10.35 -22.13 -12.03
N ILE A 171 -10.02 -20.92 -12.49
CA ILE A 171 -10.73 -20.27 -13.61
C ILE A 171 -10.11 -20.51 -14.98
N THR A 172 -8.91 -21.13 -15.05
CA THR A 172 -8.21 -21.40 -16.31
C THR A 172 -7.86 -22.87 -16.47
N THR A 173 -7.90 -23.36 -17.70
CA THR A 173 -7.43 -24.70 -18.04
C THR A 173 -5.90 -24.76 -18.16
N LYS A 174 -5.33 -25.97 -18.06
CA LYS A 174 -3.88 -26.18 -18.25
C LYS A 174 -3.43 -25.75 -19.66
N LYS A 175 -4.29 -25.95 -20.69
CA LYS A 175 -3.97 -25.56 -22.06
C LYS A 175 -3.87 -24.04 -22.19
N GLU A 176 -4.79 -23.29 -21.62
CA GLU A 176 -4.78 -21.82 -21.62
C GLU A 176 -3.55 -21.26 -20.92
N ARG A 177 -3.16 -21.84 -19.79
CA ARG A 177 -1.94 -21.41 -19.06
C ARG A 177 -0.63 -21.70 -19.79
N MET A 178 -0.63 -22.58 -20.80
CA MET A 178 0.53 -22.92 -21.62
C MET A 178 0.66 -22.07 -22.88
N ILE A 179 -0.33 -21.21 -23.18
CA ILE A 179 -0.28 -20.30 -24.32
C ILE A 179 0.81 -19.26 -24.08
N ARG A 180 1.78 -19.22 -24.99
CA ARG A 180 2.78 -18.15 -25.02
C ARG A 180 2.21 -16.98 -25.77
N MET A 181 2.04 -15.86 -25.08
CA MET A 181 1.64 -14.62 -25.71
C MET A 181 2.86 -13.96 -26.34
N PRO A 182 2.85 -13.64 -27.66
CA PRO A 182 3.91 -12.88 -28.28
C PRO A 182 3.90 -11.46 -27.65
N TYR A 183 5.04 -11.07 -27.11
CA TYR A 183 5.23 -9.73 -26.58
C TYR A 183 5.91 -8.88 -27.65
N GLU A 184 5.12 -8.16 -28.43
CA GLU A 184 5.64 -7.15 -29.35
C GLU A 184 5.70 -5.81 -28.61
N GLN A 185 6.87 -5.48 -28.12
CA GLN A 185 7.13 -4.17 -27.57
C GLN A 185 7.31 -3.18 -28.73
N LYS A 186 6.33 -2.32 -28.95
CA LYS A 186 6.50 -1.20 -29.84
C LYS A 186 7.35 -0.15 -29.14
N ASP A 187 8.34 0.38 -29.84
CA ASP A 187 9.18 1.43 -29.31
C ASP A 187 8.35 2.68 -29.03
N VAL A 188 8.33 3.09 -27.78
CA VAL A 188 7.70 4.32 -27.32
C VAL A 188 8.75 5.42 -27.27
N SER A 189 8.52 6.55 -27.92
CA SER A 189 9.48 7.65 -27.95
C SER A 189 9.79 8.16 -26.54
N LYS A 190 11.05 8.59 -26.33
CA LYS A 190 11.47 9.18 -25.05
C LYS A 190 10.60 10.37 -24.65
N LEU A 191 10.21 11.19 -25.61
CA LEU A 191 9.33 12.33 -25.37
C LEU A 191 7.96 11.88 -24.82
N THR A 192 7.37 10.83 -25.40
CA THR A 192 6.09 10.29 -24.93
C THR A 192 6.20 9.79 -23.49
N ARG A 193 7.29 9.08 -23.14
CA ARG A 193 7.54 8.60 -21.78
C ARG A 193 7.68 9.73 -20.76
N ILE A 194 8.34 10.83 -21.13
CA ILE A 194 8.50 12.01 -20.25
C ILE A 194 7.18 12.80 -20.14
N MET A 195 6.45 12.95 -21.22
CA MET A 195 5.20 13.72 -21.22
C MET A 195 4.06 12.99 -20.52
N PHE A 196 4.06 11.67 -20.52
CA PHE A 196 3.00 10.84 -19.93
C PHE A 196 2.74 11.19 -18.46
N PRO A 197 3.71 11.15 -17.53
CA PRO A 197 3.46 11.47 -16.12
C PRO A 197 2.97 12.91 -15.92
N ILE A 198 3.45 13.86 -16.72
CA ILE A 198 3.01 15.26 -16.64
C ILE A 198 1.54 15.39 -17.05
N VAL A 199 1.18 14.80 -18.20
CA VAL A 199 -0.19 14.85 -18.73
C VAL A 199 -1.17 14.14 -17.79
N ILE A 200 -0.82 12.97 -17.28
CA ILE A 200 -1.66 12.24 -16.32
C ILE A 200 -1.89 13.06 -15.05
N THR A 201 -0.85 13.70 -14.51
CA THR A 201 -1.00 14.57 -13.34
C THR A 201 -1.95 15.73 -13.59
N ILE A 202 -1.84 16.40 -14.77
CA ILE A 202 -2.73 17.50 -15.14
C ILE A 202 -4.17 17.01 -15.30
N ILE A 203 -4.38 15.90 -16.01
CA ILE A 203 -5.71 15.30 -16.20
C ILE A 203 -6.33 14.95 -14.84
N THR A 204 -5.57 14.29 -13.97
CA THR A 204 -6.04 13.95 -12.63
C THR A 204 -6.41 15.19 -11.83
N GLY A 205 -5.62 16.26 -11.90
CA GLY A 205 -5.91 17.52 -11.21
C GLY A 205 -7.21 18.17 -11.67
N ILE A 206 -7.56 18.02 -12.95
CA ILE A 206 -8.80 18.56 -13.51
C ILE A 206 -10.03 17.71 -13.13
N PHE A 207 -9.93 16.38 -13.25
CA PHE A 207 -11.08 15.49 -13.10
C PHE A 207 -11.24 14.91 -11.68
N ALA A 208 -10.15 14.76 -10.93
CA ALA A 208 -10.13 14.17 -9.59
C ALA A 208 -9.17 14.93 -8.65
N PRO A 209 -9.43 16.19 -8.32
CA PRO A 209 -8.51 17.04 -7.56
C PRO A 209 -8.16 16.48 -6.18
N THR A 210 -9.03 15.71 -5.55
CA THR A 210 -8.75 15.04 -4.26
C THR A 210 -7.69 13.96 -4.35
N SER A 211 -7.47 13.38 -5.54
CA SER A 211 -6.48 12.32 -5.78
C SER A 211 -5.19 12.83 -6.42
N VAL A 212 -5.12 14.11 -6.78
CA VAL A 212 -4.00 14.66 -7.56
C VAL A 212 -2.66 14.58 -6.82
N VAL A 213 -2.67 14.71 -5.51
CA VAL A 213 -1.44 14.62 -4.70
C VAL A 213 -0.87 13.20 -4.77
N LEU A 214 -1.71 12.19 -4.56
CA LEU A 214 -1.33 10.78 -4.62
C LEU A 214 -0.77 10.41 -6.01
N ILE A 215 -1.53 10.70 -7.06
CA ILE A 215 -1.13 10.42 -8.45
C ILE A 215 0.08 11.27 -8.85
N GLY A 216 0.14 12.53 -8.41
CA GLY A 216 1.26 13.43 -8.70
C GLY A 216 2.58 12.93 -8.14
N PHE A 217 2.60 12.42 -6.90
CA PHE A 217 3.80 11.82 -6.31
C PHE A 217 4.22 10.55 -7.06
N LEU A 218 3.28 9.70 -7.46
CA LEU A 218 3.53 8.53 -8.31
C LEU A 218 4.13 8.93 -9.65
N MET A 219 3.49 9.89 -10.32
CA MET A 219 3.93 10.37 -11.63
C MET A 219 5.26 11.13 -11.55
N PHE A 220 5.53 11.83 -10.44
CA PHE A 220 6.82 12.46 -10.21
C PHE A 220 7.95 11.42 -10.12
N GLY A 221 7.73 10.33 -9.38
CA GLY A 221 8.67 9.20 -9.35
C GLY A 221 8.94 8.64 -10.76
N ASN A 222 7.88 8.45 -11.54
CA ASN A 222 8.01 7.98 -12.92
C ASN A 222 8.76 8.99 -13.82
N LEU A 223 8.50 10.29 -13.66
CA LEU A 223 9.21 11.33 -14.39
C LEU A 223 10.72 11.32 -14.11
N ILE A 224 11.12 11.17 -12.84
CA ILE A 224 12.53 11.03 -12.43
C ILE A 224 13.20 9.87 -13.18
N ARG A 225 12.51 8.73 -13.30
CA ARG A 225 13.00 7.56 -14.04
C ARG A 225 13.14 7.84 -15.53
N GLU A 226 12.11 8.38 -16.16
CA GLU A 226 12.02 8.48 -17.63
C GLU A 226 12.80 9.67 -18.21
N CYS A 227 13.16 10.67 -17.40
CA CYS A 227 13.90 11.84 -17.88
C CYS A 227 15.32 11.50 -18.36
N GLY A 228 15.96 10.47 -17.79
CA GLY A 228 17.28 9.97 -18.20
C GLY A 228 18.44 10.93 -17.89
N VAL A 229 18.25 11.87 -16.96
CA VAL A 229 19.29 12.80 -16.48
C VAL A 229 19.43 12.73 -14.96
N LEU A 230 18.58 11.94 -14.28
CA LEU A 230 18.52 11.78 -12.82
C LEU A 230 18.62 10.31 -12.41
N ASP A 231 19.43 9.50 -13.10
CA ASP A 231 19.54 8.05 -12.87
C ASP A 231 19.87 7.70 -11.43
N SER A 232 20.81 8.43 -10.81
CA SER A 232 21.19 8.25 -9.40
C SER A 232 20.02 8.54 -8.45
N LEU A 233 19.23 9.59 -8.73
CA LEU A 233 18.06 9.95 -7.94
C LEU A 233 16.94 8.93 -8.11
N SER A 234 16.74 8.45 -9.34
CA SER A 234 15.80 7.37 -9.66
C SER A 234 16.15 6.08 -8.90
N GLU A 235 17.41 5.69 -8.90
CA GLU A 235 17.88 4.51 -8.18
C GLU A 235 17.69 4.67 -6.65
N THR A 236 17.99 5.85 -6.12
CA THR A 236 17.75 6.16 -4.70
C THR A 236 16.27 6.10 -4.36
N ALA A 237 15.39 6.63 -5.19
CA ALA A 237 13.93 6.57 -4.98
C ALA A 237 13.42 5.13 -5.00
N GLN A 238 13.86 4.32 -5.95
CA GLN A 238 13.43 2.94 -6.10
C GLN A 238 13.89 2.02 -4.96
N LYS A 239 15.12 2.18 -4.50
CA LYS A 239 15.75 1.26 -3.54
C LYS A 239 15.77 1.82 -2.13
N VAL A 240 16.36 2.99 -1.93
CA VAL A 240 16.62 3.52 -0.59
C VAL A 240 15.36 4.15 -0.01
N LEU A 241 14.73 5.07 -0.75
CA LEU A 241 13.55 5.78 -0.26
C LEU A 241 12.38 4.83 -0.03
N ALA A 242 12.07 3.98 -1.01
CA ALA A 242 10.98 3.02 -0.89
C ALA A 242 11.19 2.07 0.29
N ASN A 243 12.39 1.50 0.46
CA ASN A 243 12.70 0.61 1.57
C ASN A 243 12.63 1.33 2.93
N LEU A 244 13.17 2.55 3.03
CA LEU A 244 13.16 3.32 4.26
C LEU A 244 11.72 3.63 4.71
N ILE A 245 10.90 4.12 3.79
CA ILE A 245 9.50 4.43 4.09
C ILE A 245 8.70 3.15 4.40
N THR A 246 8.99 2.05 3.72
CA THR A 246 8.36 0.75 4.01
C THR A 246 8.66 0.28 5.45
N ILE A 247 9.90 0.43 5.92
CA ILE A 247 10.27 0.13 7.31
C ILE A 247 9.48 1.01 8.27
N PHE A 248 9.44 2.33 8.04
CA PHE A 248 8.69 3.24 8.89
C PHE A 248 7.19 2.95 8.89
N LEU A 249 6.59 2.68 7.72
CA LEU A 249 5.20 2.26 7.64
C LEU A 249 4.94 0.98 8.42
N GLY A 250 5.75 -0.07 8.20
CA GLY A 250 5.55 -1.36 8.84
C GLY A 250 5.61 -1.28 10.38
N ILE A 251 6.61 -0.57 10.92
CA ILE A 251 6.74 -0.46 12.38
C ILE A 251 5.70 0.51 12.98
N THR A 252 5.34 1.56 12.24
CA THR A 252 4.36 2.56 12.72
C THR A 252 2.93 2.00 12.72
N VAL A 253 2.56 1.20 11.72
CA VAL A 253 1.28 0.48 11.68
C VAL A 253 1.07 -0.36 12.93
N ALA A 254 2.13 -0.92 13.48
CA ALA A 254 2.06 -1.72 14.69
C ALA A 254 1.60 -0.92 15.93
N SER A 255 1.72 0.43 15.94
CA SER A 255 1.16 1.25 17.01
C SER A 255 -0.36 1.08 17.16
N GLN A 256 -1.02 0.64 16.11
CA GLN A 256 -2.45 0.37 16.10
C GLN A 256 -2.79 -1.09 16.46
N MET A 257 -1.79 -1.97 16.59
CA MET A 257 -1.94 -3.38 16.92
C MET A 257 -1.88 -3.64 18.42
N THR A 258 -2.59 -2.85 19.20
CA THR A 258 -2.72 -3.04 20.65
C THR A 258 -3.85 -4.00 20.97
N ALA A 259 -3.72 -4.72 22.10
CA ALA A 259 -4.68 -5.78 22.49
C ALA A 259 -6.10 -5.26 22.77
N ASP A 260 -6.25 -3.99 23.02
CA ASP A 260 -7.53 -3.31 23.26
C ASP A 260 -8.28 -2.92 21.95
N LYS A 261 -7.58 -2.94 20.81
CA LYS A 261 -8.14 -2.62 19.48
C LYS A 261 -8.45 -3.87 18.65
N PHE A 262 -8.07 -5.04 19.12
CA PHE A 262 -8.23 -6.37 18.50
C PHE A 262 -8.94 -7.34 19.43
#